data_906ebd366800ac7b6292af50e2477b9d
#
_entry.id   906ebd366800ac7b6292af50e2477b9d
#
_cell.length_a   1.000
_cell.length_b   1.000
_cell.length_c   1.000
_cell.angle_alpha   90.00
_cell.angle_beta   90.00
_cell.angle_gamma   90.00
#
_symmetry.space_group_name_H-M   'P 1'
#
loop_
_entity.id
_entity.type
_entity.pdbx_description
1 polymer ?
#
loop_
_entity_poly.entity_id
_entity_poly.type
_entity_poly.pdbx_seq_one_letter_code
_entity_poly.pdbx_strand_id
1 'polypeptide(L)' 'MEPKVGDRMKVSPQLTAQPDWVEGEVIDVEHNPFLGLVISIKDKLGRFFFGQIRYFLAI' A
#
# COMPACT_ATOMS: atom_id res chain seq x y z
N MET A 1 8.48 7.33 -9.44
CA MET A 1 9.33 6.23 -9.00
C MET A 1 8.48 5.10 -8.42
N GLU A 2 8.78 3.88 -8.79
CA GLU A 2 7.94 2.75 -8.43
C GLU A 2 8.32 2.21 -7.06
N PRO A 3 7.36 1.90 -6.18
CA PRO A 3 7.66 1.27 -4.89
C PRO A 3 8.25 -0.12 -5.07
N LYS A 4 9.00 -0.55 -4.07
CA LYS A 4 9.64 -1.87 -4.05
C LYS A 4 9.31 -2.56 -2.75
N VAL A 5 9.33 -3.88 -2.77
CA VAL A 5 9.20 -4.68 -1.55
C VAL A 5 10.26 -4.22 -0.55
N GLY A 6 9.83 -3.99 0.68
CA GLY A 6 10.70 -3.48 1.74
C GLY A 6 10.56 -1.98 1.97
N ASP A 7 9.99 -1.24 1.03
CA ASP A 7 9.76 0.20 1.21
C ASP A 7 8.68 0.42 2.26
N ARG A 8 8.75 1.57 2.92
CA ARG A 8 7.70 1.97 3.85
C ARG A 8 6.80 2.98 3.15
N MET A 9 5.51 2.79 3.29
CA MET A 9 4.51 3.67 2.67
C MET A 9 3.32 3.84 3.59
N LYS A 10 2.51 4.87 3.32
CA LYS A 10 1.25 5.08 4.00
C LYS A 10 0.11 4.74 3.06
N VAL A 11 -0.93 4.10 3.58
CA VAL A 11 -2.11 3.77 2.81
C VAL A 11 -3.29 4.61 3.25
N SER A 12 -4.08 5.05 2.27
CA SER A 12 -5.18 6.00 2.46
C SER A 12 -6.30 5.42 3.32
N PRO A 13 -6.95 6.27 4.14
CA PRO A 13 -8.17 5.88 4.83
C PRO A 13 -9.27 5.36 3.91
N GLN A 14 -9.28 5.78 2.66
CA GLN A 14 -10.25 5.30 1.68
C GLN A 14 -10.13 3.80 1.47
N LEU A 15 -8.92 3.27 1.58
CA LEU A 15 -8.67 1.85 1.36
C LEU A 15 -8.80 1.04 2.65
N THR A 16 -8.37 1.61 3.77
CA THR A 16 -8.29 0.88 5.04
C THR A 16 -9.55 0.96 5.87
N ALA A 17 -10.39 1.97 5.63
CA ALA A 17 -11.55 2.30 6.48
C ALA A 17 -11.13 2.70 7.89
N GLN A 18 -9.88 3.11 8.08
CA GLN A 18 -9.38 3.63 9.34
C GLN A 18 -9.46 5.16 9.32
N PRO A 19 -9.49 5.83 10.48
CA PRO A 19 -9.62 7.30 10.52
C PRO A 19 -8.39 8.03 9.99
N ASP A 20 -7.21 7.43 10.10
CA ASP A 20 -5.96 8.05 9.65
C ASP A 20 -5.23 7.16 8.65
N TRP A 21 -4.23 7.74 7.99
CA TRP A 21 -3.35 6.98 7.12
C TRP A 21 -2.63 5.91 7.92
N VAL A 22 -2.53 4.72 7.36
CA VAL A 22 -1.88 3.58 8.02
C VAL A 22 -0.52 3.37 7.38
N GLU A 23 0.51 3.34 8.21
CA GLU A 23 1.88 3.13 7.75
C GLU A 23 2.20 1.64 7.76
N GLY A 24 2.90 1.16 6.74
CA GLY A 24 3.29 -0.23 6.67
C GLY A 24 4.47 -0.46 5.75
N GLU A 25 4.85 -1.71 5.64
CA GLU A 25 5.94 -2.14 4.78
C GLU A 25 5.37 -2.79 3.52
N VAL A 26 5.90 -2.41 2.36
CA VAL A 26 5.50 -3.02 1.10
C VAL A 26 5.98 -4.46 1.08
N ILE A 27 5.04 -5.38 0.87
CA ILE A 27 5.35 -6.82 0.83
C ILE A 27 5.14 -7.41 -0.55
N ASP A 28 4.47 -6.69 -1.44
CA ASP A 28 4.28 -7.17 -2.80
C ASP A 28 3.97 -5.99 -3.72
N VAL A 29 4.43 -6.08 -4.95
CA VAL A 29 4.18 -5.11 -6.00
C VAL A 29 3.78 -5.87 -7.25
N GLU A 30 2.58 -5.62 -7.74
CA GLU A 30 2.05 -6.32 -8.91
C GLU A 30 1.78 -5.34 -10.03
N HIS A 31 2.18 -5.69 -11.25
CA HIS A 31 1.82 -4.94 -12.44
C HIS A 31 0.59 -5.58 -13.06
N ASN A 32 -0.57 -5.04 -12.72
CA ASN A 32 -1.84 -5.58 -13.17
C ASN A 32 -2.22 -4.96 -14.52
N PRO A 33 -2.54 -5.77 -15.53
CA PRO A 33 -2.84 -5.21 -16.86
C PRO A 33 -4.10 -4.36 -16.91
N PHE A 34 -4.99 -4.49 -15.94
CA PHE A 34 -6.25 -3.73 -15.93
C PHE A 34 -6.22 -2.57 -14.95
N LEU A 35 -5.59 -2.77 -13.79
CA LEU A 35 -5.60 -1.80 -12.70
C LEU A 35 -4.33 -0.97 -12.61
N GLY A 36 -3.29 -1.36 -13.34
CA GLY A 36 -1.98 -0.75 -13.22
C GLY A 36 -1.22 -1.32 -12.05
N LEU A 37 -0.49 -0.48 -11.35
CA LEU A 37 0.34 -0.92 -10.24
C LEU A 37 -0.52 -1.17 -9.00
N VAL A 38 -0.43 -2.38 -8.46
CA VAL A 38 -1.16 -2.78 -7.24
C VAL A 38 -0.12 -3.08 -6.16
N ILE A 39 -0.27 -2.41 -5.02
CA ILE A 39 0.68 -2.51 -3.92
C ILE A 39 0.00 -3.21 -2.75
N SER A 40 0.73 -4.10 -2.09
CA SER A 40 0.28 -4.71 -0.83
C SER A 40 1.23 -4.29 0.27
N ILE A 41 0.68 -3.89 1.41
CA ILE A 41 1.48 -3.55 2.58
C ILE A 41 1.00 -4.34 3.80
N LYS A 42 1.89 -4.47 4.77
CA LYS A 42 1.61 -5.07 6.06
C LYS A 42 1.91 -4.05 7.14
N ASP A 43 0.92 -3.73 7.98
CA ASP A 43 1.14 -2.75 9.04
C ASP A 43 1.76 -3.42 10.28
N LYS A 44 2.04 -2.61 11.30
CA LYS A 44 2.69 -3.10 12.52
C LYS A 44 1.82 -4.05 13.33
N LEU A 45 0.52 -4.04 13.08
CA LEU A 45 -0.42 -4.96 13.75
C LEU A 45 -0.59 -6.26 12.98
N GLY A 46 0.12 -6.43 11.88
CA GLY A 46 0.05 -7.63 11.07
C GLY A 46 -1.11 -7.64 10.08
N ARG A 47 -1.78 -6.51 9.89
CA ARG A 47 -2.88 -6.42 8.94
C ARG A 47 -2.34 -6.16 7.55
N PHE A 48 -3.02 -6.70 6.55
CA PHE A 48 -2.62 -6.55 5.15
C PHE A 48 -3.62 -5.64 4.45
N PHE A 49 -3.08 -4.69 3.67
CA PHE A 49 -3.90 -3.82 2.84
C PHE A 49 -3.32 -3.82 1.44
N PHE A 50 -4.18 -3.84 0.42
CA PHE A 50 -3.72 -3.80 -0.95
C PHE A 50 -4.67 -2.96 -1.79
N GLY A 51 -4.13 -2.39 -2.85
CA GLY A 51 -4.92 -1.57 -3.76
C GLY A 51 -4.04 -0.89 -4.78
N GLN A 52 -4.67 -0.06 -5.60
CA GLN A 52 -3.96 0.70 -6.63
C GLN A 52 -3.02 1.71 -6.00
N ILE A 53 -1.96 2.03 -6.72
CA ILE A 53 -0.89 2.91 -6.23
C ILE A 53 -1.42 4.28 -5.77
N ARG A 54 -2.52 4.76 -6.35
CA ARG A 54 -3.06 6.08 -6.00
C ARG A 54 -3.50 6.19 -4.54
N TYR A 55 -3.69 5.06 -3.87
CA TYR A 55 -4.09 5.03 -2.46
C TYR A 55 -2.91 5.04 -1.50
N PHE A 56 -1.70 5.15 -2.01
CA PHE A 56 -0.48 5.05 -1.21
C PHE A 56 0.35 6.30 -1.38
N LEU A 57 1.07 6.66 -0.30
CA LEU A 57 2.04 7.75 -0.33
C LEU A 57 3.36 7.24 0.25
N ALA A 58 4.45 7.70 -0.35
CA ALA A 58 5.78 7.42 0.20
C ALA A 58 5.93 8.17 1.52
N ILE A 59 6.68 7.58 2.42
CA ILE A 59 6.99 8.21 3.70
C ILE A 59 8.26 9.05 3.58
#